data_00510572f8f7ccf326e6a22d3a94e227
#
_entry.id   00510572f8f7ccf326e6a22d3a94e227
#
_cell.length_a   1.000
_cell.length_b   1.000
_cell.length_c   1.000
_cell.angle_alpha   90.00
_cell.angle_beta   90.00
_cell.angle_gamma   90.00
#
_symmetry.space_group_name_H-M   'P 1'
#
loop_
_entity.id
_entity.type
_entity.pdbx_description
1 polymer ?
#
loop_
_entity_poly.entity_id
_entity_poly.type
_entity_poly.pdbx_seq_one_letter_code
_entity_poly.pdbx_strand_id
1 'polypeptide(L)'
;MQLKRPSMVTLGKMSHVGIVVRDMDKAVEYYGSVFGLGPFTTEVYDLKSFAYRGKTASARVKAAIAYSGPVFIELVQVLEGETVHTEFLRERGEGLQHVAFLVRNLDEKLKELAKSGVEPVMRLRIPIDNPADQAGTAKKTRLELTEVYLDSDKIGGTMIQLMEFKEVPVTCPE
;
A
#
# COMPACT_ATOMS: atom_id res chain seq x y z
N MET A 1 -4.96 10.92 -39.06
CA MET A 1 -5.14 9.84 -38.04
C MET A 1 -5.09 10.51 -36.68
N GLN A 2 -6.25 10.82 -36.09
CA GLN A 2 -6.30 11.39 -34.74
C GLN A 2 -5.86 10.29 -33.75
N LEU A 3 -4.74 10.48 -33.11
CA LEU A 3 -4.35 9.67 -31.97
C LEU A 3 -5.42 9.86 -30.88
N LYS A 4 -6.25 8.84 -30.64
CA LYS A 4 -7.10 8.81 -29.45
C LYS A 4 -6.21 9.03 -28.24
N ARG A 5 -6.37 10.18 -27.58
CA ARG A 5 -5.70 10.36 -26.26
C ARG A 5 -6.16 9.22 -25.38
N PRO A 6 -5.22 8.47 -24.76
CA PRO A 6 -5.62 7.49 -23.77
C PRO A 6 -6.47 8.20 -22.70
N SER A 7 -7.49 7.53 -22.20
CA SER A 7 -8.33 8.07 -21.14
C SER A 7 -7.41 8.35 -19.94
N MET A 8 -7.33 9.62 -19.54
CA MET A 8 -6.49 10.00 -18.40
C MET A 8 -7.18 9.56 -17.12
N VAL A 9 -6.58 8.60 -16.42
CA VAL A 9 -6.98 8.28 -15.06
C VAL A 9 -6.47 9.39 -14.14
N THR A 10 -7.39 10.12 -13.53
CA THR A 10 -7.02 11.10 -12.50
C THR A 10 -6.75 10.37 -11.20
N LEU A 11 -5.53 10.41 -10.72
CA LEU A 11 -5.16 9.95 -9.38
C LEU A 11 -5.75 10.90 -8.33
N GLY A 12 -6.03 10.36 -7.16
CA GLY A 12 -6.50 11.14 -6.02
C GLY A 12 -5.38 11.93 -5.33
N LYS A 13 -5.58 12.19 -4.04
CA LYS A 13 -4.53 12.84 -3.23
C LYS A 13 -3.39 11.87 -2.94
N MET A 14 -2.15 12.36 -3.00
CA MET A 14 -1.01 11.61 -2.51
C MET A 14 -1.17 11.34 -1.02
N SER A 15 -0.99 10.09 -0.64
CA SER A 15 -1.08 9.62 0.74
C SER A 15 0.30 9.55 1.38
N HIS A 16 1.22 8.84 0.73
CA HIS A 16 2.56 8.60 1.27
C HIS A 16 3.58 8.24 0.19
N VAL A 17 4.83 8.19 0.63
CA VAL A 17 5.94 7.57 -0.08
C VAL A 17 6.42 6.37 0.72
N GLY A 18 6.65 5.24 0.05
CA GLY A 18 7.09 4.00 0.67
C GLY A 18 8.56 3.71 0.38
N ILE A 19 9.33 3.50 1.44
CA ILE A 19 10.76 3.18 1.42
C ILE A 19 10.94 1.77 1.95
N VAL A 20 11.51 0.90 1.14
CA VAL A 20 11.82 -0.48 1.54
C VAL A 20 13.18 -0.49 2.25
N VAL A 21 13.22 -1.12 3.43
CA VAL A 21 14.40 -1.22 4.29
C VAL A 21 14.66 -2.66 4.71
N ARG A 22 15.94 -2.98 5.02
CA ARG A 22 16.34 -4.31 5.52
C ARG A 22 16.14 -4.46 7.02
N ASP A 23 16.31 -3.36 7.75
CA ASP A 23 16.28 -3.33 9.21
C ASP A 23 15.49 -2.11 9.66
N MET A 24 14.28 -2.36 10.12
CA MET A 24 13.34 -1.31 10.52
C MET A 24 13.87 -0.47 11.68
N ASP A 25 14.49 -1.12 12.66
CA ASP A 25 14.88 -0.43 13.88
C ASP A 25 16.04 0.54 13.59
N LYS A 26 17.01 0.12 12.77
CA LYS A 26 18.07 1.01 12.27
C LYS A 26 17.52 2.14 11.38
N ALA A 27 16.53 1.86 10.53
CA ALA A 27 15.96 2.89 9.68
C ALA A 27 15.20 3.94 10.50
N VAL A 28 14.36 3.53 11.46
CA VAL A 28 13.66 4.43 12.37
C VAL A 28 14.63 5.28 13.18
N GLU A 29 15.68 4.68 13.73
CA GLU A 29 16.75 5.40 14.45
C GLU A 29 17.43 6.42 13.54
N TYR A 30 17.85 6.02 12.33
CA TYR A 30 18.51 6.89 11.37
C TYR A 30 17.68 8.10 10.98
N TYR A 31 16.43 7.86 10.53
CA TYR A 31 15.54 8.94 10.11
C TYR A 31 15.14 9.85 11.28
N GLY A 32 14.96 9.28 12.46
CA GLY A 32 14.62 10.03 13.67
C GLY A 32 15.76 10.88 14.19
N SER A 33 16.95 10.29 14.37
CA SER A 33 18.08 10.96 15.01
C SER A 33 18.80 11.95 14.08
N VAL A 34 18.90 11.63 12.77
CA VAL A 34 19.64 12.47 11.81
C VAL A 34 18.76 13.57 11.22
N PHE A 35 17.49 13.28 10.91
CA PHE A 35 16.62 14.21 10.22
C PHE A 35 15.48 14.75 11.10
N GLY A 36 15.32 14.27 12.32
CA GLY A 36 14.21 14.65 13.20
C GLY A 36 12.84 14.20 12.67
N LEU A 37 12.81 13.18 11.80
CA LEU A 37 11.57 12.65 11.26
C LEU A 37 10.91 11.71 12.27
N GLY A 38 9.66 11.96 12.58
CA GLY A 38 8.93 11.14 13.55
C GLY A 38 7.95 11.94 14.40
N PRO A 39 7.37 11.36 15.46
CA PRO A 39 7.59 9.98 15.90
C PRO A 39 7.07 8.94 14.90
N PHE A 40 7.72 7.79 14.82
CA PHE A 40 7.25 6.66 14.03
C PHE A 40 6.30 5.78 14.83
N THR A 41 5.15 5.47 14.24
CA THR A 41 4.28 4.39 14.71
C THR A 41 4.61 3.14 13.92
N THR A 42 4.95 2.05 14.62
CA THR A 42 5.39 0.79 14.00
C THR A 42 4.40 -0.32 14.29
N GLU A 43 4.01 -1.05 13.25
CA GLU A 43 3.10 -2.19 13.33
C GLU A 43 3.60 -3.36 12.49
N VAL A 44 3.16 -4.58 12.86
CA VAL A 44 3.43 -5.82 12.11
C VAL A 44 2.12 -6.37 11.59
N TYR A 45 2.08 -6.62 10.28
CA TYR A 45 0.92 -7.13 9.58
C TYR A 45 1.17 -8.57 9.12
N ASP A 46 0.29 -9.48 9.52
CA ASP A 46 0.22 -10.84 8.97
C ASP A 46 -0.73 -10.84 7.77
N LEU A 47 -0.18 -10.62 6.58
CA LEU A 47 -0.92 -10.57 5.34
C LEU A 47 -1.21 -11.97 4.83
N LYS A 48 -2.47 -12.38 4.91
CA LYS A 48 -2.89 -13.73 4.49
C LYS A 48 -3.69 -13.65 3.20
N SER A 49 -3.38 -14.57 2.27
CA SER A 49 -4.22 -14.80 1.08
C SER A 49 -4.45 -13.57 0.20
N PHE A 50 -3.38 -12.85 -0.13
CA PHE A 50 -3.43 -11.74 -1.09
C PHE A 50 -2.98 -12.15 -2.49
N ALA A 51 -3.39 -11.37 -3.51
CA ALA A 51 -2.96 -11.59 -4.89
C ALA A 51 -1.58 -10.95 -5.14
N TYR A 52 -0.63 -11.75 -5.63
CA TYR A 52 0.71 -11.31 -6.04
C TYR A 52 1.12 -11.98 -7.34
N ARG A 53 1.33 -11.20 -8.41
CA ARG A 53 1.72 -11.68 -9.76
C ARG A 53 0.87 -12.86 -10.25
N GLY A 54 -0.46 -12.74 -10.09
CA GLY A 54 -1.43 -13.76 -10.53
C GLY A 54 -1.51 -15.01 -9.66
N LYS A 55 -0.83 -15.03 -8.50
CA LYS A 55 -0.86 -16.14 -7.54
C LYS A 55 -1.38 -15.65 -6.20
N THR A 56 -1.87 -16.58 -5.38
CA THR A 56 -2.15 -16.31 -3.97
C THR A 56 -0.86 -16.39 -3.18
N ALA A 57 -0.60 -15.39 -2.36
CA ALA A 57 0.58 -15.28 -1.51
C ALA A 57 0.21 -14.95 -0.06
N SER A 58 1.16 -15.11 0.84
CA SER A 58 1.11 -14.64 2.21
C SER A 58 2.46 -14.04 2.58
N ALA A 59 2.45 -13.06 3.48
CA ALA A 59 3.67 -12.40 3.95
C ALA A 59 3.47 -11.84 5.35
N ARG A 60 4.57 -11.61 6.05
CA ARG A 60 4.62 -10.86 7.29
C ARG A 60 5.45 -9.63 7.08
N VAL A 61 4.86 -8.46 7.30
CA VAL A 61 5.45 -7.16 6.98
C VAL A 61 5.45 -6.28 8.21
N LYS A 62 6.57 -5.62 8.49
CA LYS A 62 6.70 -4.58 9.50
C LYS A 62 6.68 -3.24 8.78
N ALA A 63 5.76 -2.36 9.14
CA ALA A 63 5.67 -1.01 8.62
C ALA A 63 5.85 0.02 9.73
N ALA A 64 6.51 1.13 9.43
CA ALA A 64 6.64 2.27 10.33
C ALA A 64 6.27 3.57 9.60
N ILE A 65 5.39 4.36 10.21
CA ILE A 65 4.80 5.55 9.60
C ILE A 65 5.19 6.78 10.41
N ALA A 66 5.68 7.82 9.71
CA ALA A 66 5.89 9.15 10.27
C ALA A 66 5.25 10.21 9.38
N TYR A 67 4.42 11.07 9.95
CA TYR A 67 3.74 12.13 9.22
C TYR A 67 4.65 13.32 8.92
N SER A 68 4.51 13.87 7.71
CA SER A 68 5.13 15.11 7.27
C SER A 68 4.05 15.98 6.61
N GLY A 69 3.38 16.80 7.39
CA GLY A 69 2.18 17.54 6.95
C GLY A 69 1.03 16.58 6.61
N PRO A 70 0.39 16.73 5.43
CA PRO A 70 -0.75 15.89 5.03
C PRO A 70 -0.36 14.54 4.45
N VAL A 71 0.93 14.27 4.25
CA VAL A 71 1.46 13.00 3.74
C VAL A 71 2.31 12.34 4.81
N PHE A 72 2.59 11.05 4.66
CA PHE A 72 3.52 10.37 5.54
C PHE A 72 4.63 9.65 4.77
N ILE A 73 5.68 9.31 5.48
CA ILE A 73 6.72 8.39 5.02
C ILE A 73 6.42 7.05 5.65
N GLU A 74 6.37 6.02 4.83
CA GLU A 74 6.23 4.64 5.25
C GLU A 74 7.58 3.94 5.04
N LEU A 75 8.13 3.37 6.10
CA LEU A 75 9.22 2.41 6.02
C LEU A 75 8.62 1.02 6.01
N VAL A 76 9.10 0.15 5.10
CA VAL A 76 8.58 -1.21 4.93
C VAL A 76 9.71 -2.22 5.00
N GLN A 77 9.60 -3.16 5.95
CA GLN A 77 10.46 -4.34 6.06
C GLN A 77 9.64 -5.60 5.89
N VAL A 78 10.00 -6.46 4.95
CA VAL A 78 9.39 -7.80 4.84
C VAL A 78 10.13 -8.74 5.78
N LEU A 79 9.38 -9.34 6.72
CA LEU A 79 9.91 -10.31 7.68
C LEU A 79 9.86 -11.73 7.09
N GLU A 80 8.77 -12.04 6.37
CA GLU A 80 8.54 -13.36 5.76
C GLU A 80 7.71 -13.22 4.48
N GLY A 81 7.92 -14.12 3.51
CA GLY A 81 7.13 -14.23 2.28
C GLY A 81 7.61 -13.36 1.13
N GLU A 82 6.90 -13.48 -0.01
CA GLU A 82 7.21 -12.78 -1.26
C GLU A 82 6.17 -11.70 -1.54
N THR A 83 6.66 -10.49 -1.80
CA THR A 83 5.87 -9.30 -2.10
C THR A 83 6.60 -8.43 -3.13
N VAL A 84 5.97 -7.37 -3.62
CA VAL A 84 6.66 -6.35 -4.44
C VAL A 84 7.83 -5.70 -3.68
N HIS A 85 7.78 -5.65 -2.36
CA HIS A 85 8.86 -5.09 -1.53
C HIS A 85 10.06 -6.04 -1.47
N THR A 86 9.83 -7.36 -1.33
CA THR A 86 10.89 -8.38 -1.35
C THR A 86 11.60 -8.38 -2.70
N GLU A 87 10.83 -8.31 -3.79
CA GLU A 87 11.35 -8.23 -5.14
C GLU A 87 12.22 -6.98 -5.33
N PHE A 88 11.70 -5.81 -4.94
CA PHE A 88 12.44 -4.55 -5.02
C PHE A 88 13.74 -4.60 -4.23
N LEU A 89 13.70 -5.09 -2.99
CA LEU A 89 14.87 -5.19 -2.13
C LEU A 89 15.96 -6.10 -2.72
N ARG A 90 15.55 -7.19 -3.38
CA ARG A 90 16.44 -8.14 -4.04
C ARG A 90 17.09 -7.54 -5.28
N GLU A 91 16.34 -6.79 -6.09
CA GLU A 91 16.78 -6.30 -7.39
C GLU A 91 17.49 -4.95 -7.31
N ARG A 92 17.06 -4.09 -6.41
CA ARG A 92 17.50 -2.67 -6.35
C ARG A 92 18.12 -2.28 -5.01
N GLY A 93 17.99 -3.10 -3.97
CA GLY A 93 18.41 -2.77 -2.61
C GLY A 93 17.37 -1.92 -1.87
N GLU A 94 17.81 -1.25 -0.81
CA GLU A 94 16.96 -0.34 -0.03
C GLU A 94 16.68 0.95 -0.77
N GLY A 95 15.49 1.53 -0.59
CA GLY A 95 15.18 2.83 -1.16
C GLY A 95 13.71 3.08 -1.40
N LEU A 96 13.44 4.23 -2.02
CA LEU A 96 12.09 4.64 -2.41
C LEU A 96 11.54 3.68 -3.47
N GLN A 97 10.48 2.96 -3.11
CA GLN A 97 9.87 1.99 -4.00
C GLN A 97 8.56 2.48 -4.59
N HIS A 98 7.69 3.11 -3.78
CA HIS A 98 6.37 3.49 -4.27
C HIS A 98 5.91 4.87 -3.79
N VAL A 99 4.94 5.39 -4.54
CA VAL A 99 4.15 6.56 -4.18
C VAL A 99 2.69 6.16 -4.18
N ALA A 100 2.00 6.42 -3.07
CA ALA A 100 0.63 6.00 -2.85
C ALA A 100 -0.38 7.14 -3.03
N PHE A 101 -1.52 6.80 -3.62
CA PHE A 101 -2.62 7.73 -3.84
C PHE A 101 -3.93 7.17 -3.28
N LEU A 102 -4.65 8.00 -2.53
CA LEU A 102 -6.03 7.71 -2.13
C LEU A 102 -6.95 7.93 -3.32
N VAL A 103 -7.72 6.91 -3.66
CA VAL A 103 -8.65 6.94 -4.78
C VAL A 103 -10.06 6.56 -4.34
N ARG A 104 -11.03 6.89 -5.20
CA ARG A 104 -12.40 6.36 -5.15
C ARG A 104 -12.63 5.55 -6.42
N ASN A 105 -13.53 4.56 -6.35
CA ASN A 105 -13.88 3.69 -7.48
C ASN A 105 -12.62 2.96 -8.04
N LEU A 106 -11.87 2.33 -7.13
CA LEU A 106 -10.61 1.67 -7.44
C LEU A 106 -10.73 0.69 -8.61
N ASP A 107 -11.76 -0.16 -8.63
CA ASP A 107 -11.93 -1.17 -9.68
C ASP A 107 -12.19 -0.55 -11.06
N GLU A 108 -12.88 0.59 -11.14
CA GLU A 108 -13.08 1.33 -12.39
C GLU A 108 -11.76 1.95 -12.87
N LYS A 109 -10.97 2.52 -11.94
CA LYS A 109 -9.64 3.06 -12.27
C LYS A 109 -8.69 1.99 -12.77
N LEU A 110 -8.70 0.80 -12.18
CA LEU A 110 -7.89 -0.34 -12.64
C LEU A 110 -8.29 -0.77 -14.06
N LYS A 111 -9.59 -0.82 -14.38
CA LYS A 111 -10.06 -1.10 -15.75
C LYS A 111 -9.60 -0.05 -16.77
N GLU A 112 -9.57 1.21 -16.39
CA GLU A 112 -9.06 2.27 -17.27
C GLU A 112 -7.53 2.18 -17.46
N LEU A 113 -6.78 1.92 -16.39
CA LEU A 113 -5.33 1.74 -16.42
C LEU A 113 -4.92 0.54 -17.29
N ALA A 114 -5.68 -0.56 -17.23
CA ALA A 114 -5.47 -1.74 -18.06
C ALA A 114 -5.52 -1.42 -19.57
N LYS A 115 -6.37 -0.47 -20.00
CA LYS A 115 -6.41 -0.01 -21.40
C LYS A 115 -5.11 0.65 -21.87
N SER A 116 -4.29 1.11 -20.92
CA SER A 116 -2.95 1.69 -21.16
C SER A 116 -1.83 0.70 -20.86
N GLY A 117 -2.15 -0.58 -20.60
CA GLY A 117 -1.19 -1.63 -20.32
C GLY A 117 -0.57 -1.55 -18.93
N VAL A 118 -1.25 -0.91 -17.97
CA VAL A 118 -0.84 -0.85 -16.57
C VAL A 118 -1.73 -1.80 -15.76
N GLU A 119 -1.12 -2.81 -15.15
CA GLU A 119 -1.82 -3.90 -14.48
C GLU A 119 -1.45 -3.99 -12.98
N PRO A 120 -2.35 -4.49 -12.15
CA PRO A 120 -2.04 -4.82 -10.75
C PRO A 120 -1.00 -5.93 -10.66
N VAL A 121 0.05 -5.73 -9.88
CA VAL A 121 1.03 -6.77 -9.54
C VAL A 121 0.84 -7.32 -8.14
N MET A 122 0.32 -6.52 -7.21
CA MET A 122 -0.08 -6.97 -5.89
C MET A 122 -1.38 -6.28 -5.46
N ARG A 123 -2.29 -7.04 -4.87
CA ARG A 123 -3.53 -6.52 -4.29
C ARG A 123 -3.81 -7.21 -2.97
N LEU A 124 -3.99 -6.40 -1.93
CA LEU A 124 -4.32 -6.88 -0.59
C LEU A 124 -5.49 -6.08 0.00
N ARG A 125 -6.14 -6.68 1.00
CA ARG A 125 -7.22 -6.06 1.77
C ARG A 125 -6.88 -6.19 3.24
N ILE A 126 -6.94 -5.07 3.92
CA ILE A 126 -6.59 -4.95 5.33
C ILE A 126 -7.84 -4.49 6.07
N PRO A 127 -8.39 -5.31 6.99
CA PRO A 127 -9.44 -4.85 7.87
C PRO A 127 -8.86 -3.78 8.80
N ILE A 128 -9.59 -2.68 8.95
CA ILE A 128 -9.22 -1.60 9.84
C ILE A 128 -10.12 -1.68 11.07
N ASP A 129 -9.52 -2.00 12.21
CA ASP A 129 -10.21 -2.00 13.48
C ASP A 129 -10.43 -0.54 13.93
N ASN A 130 -11.69 -0.17 14.09
CA ASN A 130 -12.02 1.13 14.64
C ASN A 130 -12.15 0.98 16.17
N PRO A 131 -11.36 1.73 16.97
CA PRO A 131 -11.48 1.69 18.44
C PRO A 131 -12.89 1.98 18.97
N ALA A 132 -13.71 2.75 18.21
CA ALA A 132 -15.10 3.01 18.53
C ALA A 132 -16.01 1.77 18.39
N ASP A 133 -15.55 0.71 17.72
CA ASP A 133 -16.31 -0.53 17.54
C ASP A 133 -16.24 -1.44 18.78
N GLN A 134 -15.36 -1.16 19.75
CA GLN A 134 -15.26 -1.87 21.03
C GLN A 134 -16.36 -1.48 22.03
N ALA A 135 -17.18 -0.47 21.72
CA ALA A 135 -18.23 0.05 22.62
C ALA A 135 -19.58 -0.69 22.51
N GLY A 136 -19.59 -1.98 22.16
CA GLY A 136 -20.77 -2.86 22.38
C GLY A 136 -21.96 -2.66 21.44
N THR A 137 -21.89 -1.79 20.45
CA THR A 137 -22.89 -1.69 19.38
C THR A 137 -22.45 -2.53 18.20
N ALA A 138 -23.11 -3.67 17.95
CA ALA A 138 -22.83 -4.52 16.79
C ALA A 138 -23.01 -3.72 15.49
N LYS A 139 -21.93 -3.14 14.98
CA LYS A 139 -21.95 -2.52 13.66
C LYS A 139 -22.09 -3.60 12.60
N LYS A 140 -22.98 -3.38 11.65
CA LYS A 140 -23.17 -4.26 10.49
C LYS A 140 -22.07 -4.09 9.43
N THR A 141 -21.19 -3.11 9.59
CA THR A 141 -20.09 -2.78 8.65
C THR A 141 -18.79 -2.55 9.39
N ARG A 142 -17.69 -2.89 8.74
CA ARG A 142 -16.31 -2.53 9.16
C ARG A 142 -15.63 -1.74 8.06
N LEU A 143 -14.62 -0.95 8.41
CA LEU A 143 -13.77 -0.30 7.44
C LEU A 143 -12.74 -1.29 6.89
N GLU A 144 -12.54 -1.31 5.58
CA GLU A 144 -11.53 -2.11 4.90
C GLU A 144 -10.68 -1.21 4.01
N LEU A 145 -9.37 -1.34 4.12
CA LEU A 145 -8.41 -0.74 3.20
C LEU A 145 -8.07 -1.75 2.12
N THR A 146 -8.28 -1.37 0.86
CA THR A 146 -7.73 -2.11 -0.29
C THR A 146 -6.51 -1.36 -0.81
N GLU A 147 -5.39 -2.06 -0.95
CA GLU A 147 -4.15 -1.58 -1.52
C GLU A 147 -3.83 -2.34 -2.80
N VAL A 148 -3.43 -1.61 -3.83
CA VAL A 148 -3.04 -2.17 -5.13
C VAL A 148 -1.75 -1.53 -5.61
N TYR A 149 -0.73 -2.35 -5.81
CA TYR A 149 0.52 -1.96 -6.43
C TYR A 149 0.47 -2.27 -7.93
N LEU A 150 0.89 -1.31 -8.74
CA LEU A 150 0.82 -1.37 -10.21
C LEU A 150 2.20 -1.64 -10.82
N ASP A 151 2.23 -2.28 -12.00
CA ASP A 151 3.45 -2.49 -12.79
C ASP A 151 3.90 -1.20 -13.52
N SER A 152 3.98 -0.10 -12.78
CA SER A 152 4.20 1.27 -13.30
C SER A 152 5.64 1.76 -13.16
N ASP A 153 6.55 0.93 -12.66
CA ASP A 153 7.95 1.29 -12.42
C ASP A 153 8.86 1.21 -13.67
N LYS A 154 8.30 0.88 -14.81
CA LYS A 154 8.99 0.81 -16.12
C LYS A 154 9.64 2.14 -16.53
N ILE A 155 9.05 3.25 -16.07
CA ILE A 155 9.59 4.60 -16.30
C ILE A 155 9.73 5.28 -14.94
N GLY A 156 10.93 5.76 -14.62
CA GLY A 156 11.22 6.42 -13.34
C GLY A 156 11.50 5.47 -12.16
N GLY A 157 11.28 4.16 -12.33
CA GLY A 157 11.67 3.14 -11.35
C GLY A 157 10.84 3.11 -10.07
N THR A 158 9.76 3.89 -9.98
CA THR A 158 8.89 3.99 -8.80
C THR A 158 7.51 3.43 -9.11
N MET A 159 7.02 2.54 -8.26
CA MET A 159 5.67 1.98 -8.38
C MET A 159 4.61 3.00 -7.95
N ILE A 160 3.47 2.96 -8.59
CA ILE A 160 2.26 3.64 -8.11
C ILE A 160 1.44 2.64 -7.30
N GLN A 161 1.08 3.04 -6.09
CA GLN A 161 0.12 2.34 -5.24
C GLN A 161 -1.20 3.11 -5.23
N LEU A 162 -2.31 2.39 -5.40
CA LEU A 162 -3.65 2.93 -5.22
C LEU A 162 -4.27 2.36 -3.97
N MET A 163 -4.90 3.23 -3.18
CA MET A 163 -5.52 2.89 -1.89
C MET A 163 -6.97 3.33 -1.88
N GLU A 164 -7.86 2.47 -1.42
CA GLU A 164 -9.27 2.79 -1.24
C GLU A 164 -9.78 2.28 0.10
N PHE A 165 -10.40 3.17 0.88
CA PHE A 165 -11.15 2.81 2.07
C PHE A 165 -12.62 2.59 1.73
N LYS A 166 -13.18 1.45 2.13
CA LYS A 166 -14.60 1.12 1.98
C LYS A 166 -15.19 0.56 3.27
N GLU A 167 -16.44 0.91 3.54
CA GLU A 167 -17.24 0.17 4.51
C GLU A 167 -17.72 -1.13 3.85
N VAL A 168 -17.45 -2.26 4.49
CA VAL A 168 -17.87 -3.58 4.04
C VAL A 168 -18.73 -4.26 5.10
N PRO A 169 -19.72 -5.10 4.72
CA PRO A 169 -20.51 -5.86 5.69
C PRO A 169 -19.62 -6.74 6.56
N VAL A 170 -19.93 -6.81 7.85
CA VAL A 170 -19.33 -7.82 8.74
C VAL A 170 -20.04 -9.15 8.46
N THR A 171 -19.37 -10.05 7.76
CA THR A 171 -19.84 -11.44 7.64
C THR A 171 -19.47 -12.17 8.91
N CYS A 172 -20.48 -12.63 9.69
CA CYS A 172 -20.20 -13.61 10.74
C CYS A 172 -19.63 -14.87 10.07
N PRO A 173 -18.52 -15.43 10.58
CA PRO A 173 -18.15 -16.78 10.16
C PRO A 173 -19.28 -17.74 10.59
N GLU A 174 -19.74 -18.56 9.64
CA GLU A 174 -20.64 -19.69 9.91
C GLU A 174 -19.92 -20.76 10.78
#